data_67bd39dcbaa7e6463eec4a56a24e47bf
#
_entry.id   67bd39dcbaa7e6463eec4a56a24e47bf
#
_cell.length_a   1.000
_cell.length_b   1.000
_cell.length_c   1.000
_cell.angle_alpha   90.00
_cell.angle_beta   90.00
_cell.angle_gamma   90.00
#
_symmetry.space_group_name_H-M   'P 1'
#
loop_
_entity.id
_entity.type
_entity.pdbx_description
1 polymer ?
#
loop_
_entity_poly.entity_id
_entity_poly.type
_entity_poly.pdbx_seq_one_letter_code
_entity_poly.pdbx_strand_id
1 'polypeptide(L)'
;KFLRQKILEEKRFGNDKRIEPPCEVISFNDFNICAGEMCRKICRMMSVPCKTEISKAPEDYSYSPDKTYFVDTSGDLGKQKSVYDFFSKSVFAAKCFLAVPAIIDLQILRGILEQYSFLKDFQVVLTFCDFANDKKINQISEFFESRKIRIAARNTSGIIDESLEFL
;
A
#
# COMPACT_ATOMS: atom_id res chain seq x y z
N LYS A 1 -1.60 -2.33 -9.10
CA LYS A 1 -2.20 -3.60 -9.58
C LYS A 1 -3.27 -4.10 -8.62
N PHE A 2 -3.00 -4.24 -7.32
CA PHE A 2 -3.94 -4.68 -6.29
C PHE A 2 -5.26 -3.89 -6.30
N LEU A 3 -5.17 -2.57 -6.28
CA LEU A 3 -6.31 -1.68 -6.35
C LEU A 3 -7.14 -1.89 -7.63
N ARG A 4 -6.46 -2.03 -8.79
CA ARG A 4 -7.12 -2.26 -10.08
C ARG A 4 -7.88 -3.59 -10.11
N GLN A 5 -7.31 -4.64 -9.54
CA GLN A 5 -7.92 -5.97 -9.53
C GLN A 5 -9.19 -5.96 -8.65
N LYS A 6 -9.12 -5.36 -7.47
CA LYS A 6 -10.29 -5.22 -6.58
C LYS A 6 -11.41 -4.40 -7.22
N ILE A 7 -11.07 -3.31 -7.92
CA ILE A 7 -12.04 -2.49 -8.66
C ILE A 7 -12.68 -3.29 -9.81
N LEU A 8 -11.90 -4.12 -10.53
CA LEU A 8 -12.40 -4.94 -11.63
C LEU A 8 -13.33 -6.05 -11.13
N GLU A 9 -13.03 -6.67 -9.99
CA GLU A 9 -13.90 -7.66 -9.35
C GLU A 9 -15.24 -7.03 -8.94
N GLU A 10 -15.22 -5.88 -8.32
CA GLU A 10 -16.43 -5.17 -7.90
C GLU A 10 -17.28 -4.67 -9.09
N LYS A 11 -16.65 -4.26 -10.21
CA LYS A 11 -17.37 -3.90 -11.45
C LYS A 11 -18.05 -5.09 -12.15
N ARG A 12 -17.58 -6.33 -11.95
CA ARG A 12 -18.22 -7.53 -12.51
C ARG A 12 -19.53 -7.89 -11.83
N PHE A 13 -19.80 -7.42 -10.63
CA PHE A 13 -20.97 -7.75 -9.83
C PHE A 13 -22.06 -6.66 -9.77
N GLY A 14 -21.87 -5.52 -10.42
CA GLY A 14 -22.78 -4.36 -10.30
C GLY A 14 -23.52 -4.01 -11.57
N ASN A 15 -24.85 -4.07 -11.52
CA ASN A 15 -25.76 -3.52 -12.52
C ASN A 15 -25.75 -1.98 -12.50
N ASP A 16 -25.42 -1.39 -13.61
CA ASP A 16 -25.74 -0.10 -14.29
C ASP A 16 -26.39 1.10 -13.55
N LYS A 17 -26.11 1.29 -12.27
CA LYS A 17 -26.23 2.62 -11.64
C LYS A 17 -24.80 3.15 -11.45
N ARG A 18 -24.58 4.44 -11.70
CA ARG A 18 -23.34 5.16 -11.35
C ARG A 18 -23.13 5.06 -9.84
N ILE A 19 -22.72 3.88 -9.40
CA ILE A 19 -22.31 3.62 -8.04
C ILE A 19 -20.95 4.29 -7.91
N GLU A 20 -20.81 5.23 -6.98
CA GLU A 20 -19.49 5.73 -6.61
C GLU A 20 -18.59 4.53 -6.36
N PRO A 21 -17.34 4.54 -6.88
CA PRO A 21 -16.45 3.41 -6.65
C PRO A 21 -16.36 3.15 -5.15
N PRO A 22 -16.47 1.90 -4.70
CA PRO A 22 -16.50 1.53 -3.28
C PRO A 22 -15.15 1.77 -2.59
N CYS A 23 -14.20 2.37 -3.28
CA CYS A 23 -12.87 2.67 -2.77
C CYS A 23 -12.43 4.09 -3.11
N GLU A 24 -11.63 4.66 -2.23
CA GLU A 24 -11.03 5.98 -2.35
C GLU A 24 -9.56 5.92 -1.93
N VAL A 25 -8.71 6.69 -2.60
CA VAL A 25 -7.30 6.85 -2.21
C VAL A 25 -7.14 8.17 -1.46
N ILE A 26 -6.45 8.13 -0.32
CA ILE A 26 -6.04 9.32 0.44
C ILE A 26 -4.52 9.31 0.51
N SER A 27 -3.87 10.35 -0.01
CA SER A 27 -2.42 10.49 0.08
C SER A 27 -2.05 11.57 1.06
N PHE A 28 -1.34 11.19 2.12
CA PHE A 28 -0.72 12.09 3.10
C PHE A 28 0.71 12.46 2.70
N ASN A 29 1.04 12.35 1.42
CA ASN A 29 2.38 12.65 0.91
C ASN A 29 2.51 14.12 0.55
N ASP A 30 2.72 14.96 1.55
CA ASP A 30 2.92 16.40 1.43
C ASP A 30 4.41 16.80 1.29
N PHE A 31 5.32 15.86 1.46
CA PHE A 31 6.76 16.09 1.38
C PHE A 31 7.26 16.28 -0.06
N ASN A 32 6.52 15.78 -1.03
CA ASN A 32 6.88 15.89 -2.44
C ASN A 32 5.64 16.17 -3.27
N ILE A 33 5.53 17.41 -3.75
CA ILE A 33 4.43 17.86 -4.63
C ILE A 33 4.28 16.91 -5.84
N CYS A 34 5.40 16.43 -6.39
CA CYS A 34 5.39 15.48 -7.51
C CYS A 34 4.77 14.13 -7.14
N ALA A 35 4.92 13.66 -5.91
CA ALA A 35 4.36 12.37 -5.48
C ALA A 35 2.83 12.43 -5.37
N GLY A 36 2.27 13.50 -4.81
CA GLY A 36 0.83 13.72 -4.79
C GLY A 36 0.23 13.82 -6.20
N GLU A 37 0.91 14.51 -7.12
CA GLU A 37 0.52 14.58 -8.54
C GLU A 37 0.56 13.22 -9.22
N MET A 38 1.59 12.42 -8.98
CA MET A 38 1.71 11.08 -9.54
C MET A 38 0.59 10.17 -9.01
N CYS A 39 0.33 10.19 -7.72
CA CYS A 39 -0.78 9.44 -7.11
C CYS A 39 -2.12 9.83 -7.76
N ARG A 40 -2.38 11.12 -7.93
CA ARG A 40 -3.59 11.63 -8.57
C ARG A 40 -3.71 11.17 -10.03
N LYS A 41 -2.63 11.19 -10.81
CA LYS A 41 -2.61 10.70 -12.19
C LYS A 41 -2.93 9.21 -12.27
N ILE A 42 -2.31 8.40 -11.41
CA ILE A 42 -2.57 6.95 -11.34
C ILE A 42 -4.03 6.68 -10.99
N CYS A 43 -4.56 7.38 -9.99
CA CYS A 43 -5.96 7.22 -9.58
C CYS A 43 -6.94 7.61 -10.70
N ARG A 44 -6.65 8.67 -11.47
CA ARG A 44 -7.45 9.05 -12.66
C ARG A 44 -7.44 7.95 -13.72
N MET A 45 -6.28 7.36 -14.00
CA MET A 45 -6.19 6.25 -14.96
C MET A 45 -7.00 5.03 -14.52
N MET A 46 -7.13 4.82 -13.22
CA MET A 46 -7.91 3.72 -12.63
C MET A 46 -9.38 4.09 -12.38
N SER A 47 -9.79 5.33 -12.65
CA SER A 47 -11.12 5.86 -12.32
C SER A 47 -11.47 5.73 -10.83
N VAL A 48 -10.48 5.97 -9.95
CA VAL A 48 -10.63 5.94 -8.50
C VAL A 48 -10.54 7.36 -7.96
N PRO A 49 -11.44 7.78 -7.07
CA PRO A 49 -11.32 9.05 -6.36
C PRO A 49 -10.01 9.13 -5.57
N CYS A 50 -9.36 10.28 -5.61
CA CYS A 50 -8.11 10.51 -4.90
C CYS A 50 -8.14 11.87 -4.21
N LYS A 51 -7.89 11.88 -2.90
CA LYS A 51 -7.68 13.06 -2.08
C LYS A 51 -6.18 13.22 -1.81
N THR A 52 -5.63 14.35 -2.22
CA THR A 52 -4.22 14.69 -2.01
C THR A 52 -4.16 16.10 -1.44
N GLU A 53 -4.69 16.29 -0.25
CA GLU A 53 -4.71 17.61 0.37
C GLU A 53 -3.44 17.80 1.21
N ILE A 54 -2.67 18.82 0.86
CA ILE A 54 -1.47 19.21 1.59
C ILE A 54 -1.90 19.73 2.97
N SER A 55 -1.24 19.28 4.02
CA SER A 55 -1.39 19.75 5.42
C SER A 55 -2.61 19.26 6.19
N LYS A 56 -3.41 18.32 5.68
CA LYS A 56 -4.46 17.68 6.48
C LYS A 56 -3.92 16.47 7.24
N ALA A 57 -4.32 16.36 8.49
CA ALA A 57 -4.09 15.19 9.32
C ALA A 57 -5.17 14.11 9.05
N PRO A 58 -4.92 12.84 9.38
CA PRO A 58 -5.92 11.78 9.20
C PRO A 58 -7.27 12.09 9.85
N GLU A 59 -7.28 12.75 11.01
CA GLU A 59 -8.47 13.16 11.76
C GLU A 59 -9.34 14.20 11.06
N ASP A 60 -8.78 14.93 10.10
CA ASP A 60 -9.49 15.98 9.36
C ASP A 60 -10.38 15.40 8.24
N TYR A 61 -10.33 14.09 8.01
CA TYR A 61 -11.12 13.43 6.99
C TYR A 61 -12.34 12.73 7.58
N SER A 62 -13.44 12.81 6.85
CA SER A 62 -14.62 11.99 7.14
C SER A 62 -14.52 10.66 6.42
N TYR A 63 -14.63 9.57 7.16
CA TYR A 63 -14.59 8.21 6.65
C TYR A 63 -15.98 7.57 6.67
N SER A 64 -16.41 7.03 5.53
CA SER A 64 -17.66 6.28 5.45
C SER A 64 -17.38 4.79 5.74
N PRO A 65 -18.20 4.11 6.55
CA PRO A 65 -18.04 2.68 6.83
C PRO A 65 -18.25 1.79 5.59
N ASP A 66 -18.94 2.32 4.57
CA ASP A 66 -19.27 1.57 3.34
C ASP A 66 -18.18 1.67 2.27
N LYS A 67 -17.08 2.39 2.55
CA LYS A 67 -15.98 2.58 1.60
C LYS A 67 -14.68 1.94 2.08
N THR A 68 -13.92 1.43 1.14
CA THR A 68 -12.53 1.01 1.36
C THR A 68 -11.59 2.18 1.08
N TYR A 69 -10.75 2.51 2.02
CA TYR A 69 -9.73 3.56 1.86
C TYR A 69 -8.36 2.96 1.69
N PHE A 70 -7.65 3.44 0.67
CA PHE A 70 -6.23 3.18 0.47
C PHE A 70 -5.45 4.41 0.88
N VAL A 71 -4.66 4.27 1.92
CA VAL A 71 -3.89 5.38 2.49
C VAL A 71 -2.45 5.28 2.04
N ASP A 72 -2.00 6.28 1.28
CA ASP A 72 -0.61 6.46 0.88
C ASP A 72 0.07 7.42 1.86
N THR A 73 1.24 7.05 2.34
CA THR A 73 1.99 7.82 3.34
C THR A 73 3.25 8.43 2.75
N SER A 74 3.70 9.55 3.32
CA SER A 74 4.96 10.18 2.93
C SER A 74 6.17 9.33 3.32
N GLY A 75 7.36 9.66 2.79
CA GLY A 75 8.63 9.06 3.21
C GLY A 75 9.11 9.50 4.61
N ASP A 76 8.43 10.43 5.26
CA ASP A 76 8.76 10.89 6.62
C ASP A 76 8.24 9.92 7.68
N LEU A 77 9.16 9.35 8.45
CA LEU A 77 8.84 8.35 9.48
C LEU A 77 7.91 8.88 10.58
N GLY A 78 8.05 10.15 10.97
CA GLY A 78 7.20 10.76 11.99
C GLY A 78 5.75 10.84 11.52
N LYS A 79 5.54 11.27 10.29
CA LYS A 79 4.22 11.33 9.67
C LYS A 79 3.63 9.94 9.45
N GLN A 80 4.43 9.00 8.96
CA GLN A 80 3.99 7.60 8.82
C GLN A 80 3.51 7.02 10.15
N LYS A 81 4.26 7.26 11.22
CA LYS A 81 3.88 6.83 12.56
C LYS A 81 2.57 7.46 13.01
N SER A 82 2.39 8.77 12.81
CA SER A 82 1.14 9.46 13.17
C SER A 82 -0.06 8.87 12.41
N VAL A 83 0.07 8.64 11.10
CA VAL A 83 -0.97 8.02 10.28
C VAL A 83 -1.27 6.59 10.76
N TYR A 84 -0.22 5.79 11.01
CA TYR A 84 -0.38 4.44 11.54
C TYR A 84 -1.08 4.43 12.91
N ASP A 85 -0.65 5.29 13.84
CA ASP A 85 -1.23 5.39 15.18
C ASP A 85 -2.70 5.79 15.14
N PHE A 86 -3.09 6.67 14.24
CA PHE A 86 -4.50 7.03 14.03
C PHE A 86 -5.34 5.83 13.59
N PHE A 87 -4.94 5.16 12.49
CA PHE A 87 -5.72 4.04 11.95
C PHE A 87 -5.68 2.79 12.83
N SER A 88 -4.58 2.52 13.53
CA SER A 88 -4.49 1.37 14.43
C SER A 88 -5.37 1.49 15.69
N LYS A 89 -5.71 2.73 16.09
CA LYS A 89 -6.60 3.02 17.22
C LYS A 89 -8.05 3.25 16.79
N SER A 90 -8.28 3.39 15.48
CA SER A 90 -9.62 3.63 14.95
C SER A 90 -10.45 2.35 14.98
N VAL A 91 -11.77 2.50 14.88
CA VAL A 91 -12.71 1.37 14.76
C VAL A 91 -12.64 0.66 13.41
N PHE A 92 -11.83 1.17 12.48
CA PHE A 92 -11.63 0.59 11.17
C PHE A 92 -10.69 -0.61 11.26
N ALA A 93 -11.01 -1.70 10.58
CA ALA A 93 -10.13 -2.86 10.44
C ALA A 93 -8.99 -2.53 9.45
N ALA A 94 -8.05 -1.70 9.90
CA ALA A 94 -6.94 -1.25 9.06
C ALA A 94 -5.91 -2.37 8.86
N LYS A 95 -5.48 -2.57 7.60
CA LYS A 95 -4.35 -3.44 7.25
C LYS A 95 -3.18 -2.56 6.83
N CYS A 96 -2.02 -2.78 7.43
CA CYS A 96 -0.81 -2.07 7.09
C CYS A 96 0.04 -2.90 6.12
N PHE A 97 0.54 -2.27 5.06
CA PHE A 97 1.44 -2.88 4.09
C PHE A 97 2.73 -2.08 3.99
N LEU A 98 3.86 -2.76 4.15
CA LEU A 98 5.18 -2.20 3.92
C LEU A 98 5.68 -2.63 2.53
N ALA A 99 5.89 -1.67 1.63
CA ALA A 99 6.47 -1.93 0.32
C ALA A 99 8.00 -2.06 0.45
N VAL A 100 8.55 -3.19 0.04
CA VAL A 100 9.99 -3.51 0.14
C VAL A 100 10.53 -3.90 -1.23
N PRO A 101 11.57 -3.23 -1.75
CA PRO A 101 12.22 -3.65 -3.00
C PRO A 101 12.89 -5.01 -2.85
N ALA A 102 12.61 -5.95 -3.75
CA ALA A 102 13.23 -7.30 -3.72
C ALA A 102 14.74 -7.28 -4.00
N ILE A 103 15.28 -6.17 -4.51
CA ILE A 103 16.71 -5.98 -4.75
C ILE A 103 17.48 -5.47 -3.52
N ILE A 104 16.79 -5.16 -2.41
CA ILE A 104 17.41 -4.55 -1.22
C ILE A 104 18.43 -5.47 -0.57
N ASP A 105 19.49 -4.90 -0.02
CA ASP A 105 20.42 -5.64 0.84
C ASP A 105 19.77 -6.01 2.18
N LEU A 106 20.06 -7.22 2.70
CA LEU A 106 19.45 -7.69 3.95
C LEU A 106 19.92 -6.90 5.19
N GLN A 107 21.14 -6.33 5.17
CA GLN A 107 21.60 -5.49 6.28
C GLN A 107 20.84 -4.18 6.29
N ILE A 108 20.65 -3.56 5.12
CA ILE A 108 19.84 -2.37 4.96
C ILE A 108 18.40 -2.63 5.38
N LEU A 109 17.82 -3.78 4.95
CA LEU A 109 16.48 -4.18 5.32
C LEU A 109 16.30 -4.31 6.84
N ARG A 110 17.28 -4.88 7.54
CA ARG A 110 17.27 -4.95 9.02
C ARG A 110 17.19 -3.56 9.65
N GLY A 111 18.06 -2.63 9.22
CA GLY A 111 18.04 -1.27 9.72
C GLY A 111 16.73 -0.54 9.43
N ILE A 112 16.12 -0.78 8.28
CA ILE A 112 14.80 -0.24 7.95
C ILE A 112 13.75 -0.79 8.93
N LEU A 113 13.69 -2.11 9.13
CA LEU A 113 12.71 -2.70 10.03
C LEU A 113 12.86 -2.25 11.47
N GLU A 114 14.07 -1.93 11.93
CA GLU A 114 14.30 -1.31 13.25
C GLU A 114 13.64 0.07 13.33
N GLN A 115 13.75 0.89 12.28
CA GLN A 115 13.08 2.18 12.21
C GLN A 115 11.55 2.05 12.20
N TYR A 116 11.02 0.99 11.60
CA TYR A 116 9.60 0.66 11.54
C TYR A 116 9.10 -0.19 12.73
N SER A 117 9.85 -0.26 13.82
CA SER A 117 9.49 -1.02 15.03
C SER A 117 8.16 -0.62 15.68
N PHE A 118 7.61 0.53 15.32
CA PHE A 118 6.27 0.95 15.73
C PHE A 118 5.13 0.18 15.04
N LEU A 119 5.39 -0.44 13.89
CA LEU A 119 4.41 -1.29 13.19
C LEU A 119 4.28 -2.63 13.94
N LYS A 120 3.14 -2.86 14.58
CA LYS A 120 2.88 -4.08 15.36
C LYS A 120 2.33 -5.22 14.51
N ASP A 121 1.48 -4.87 13.55
CA ASP A 121 0.86 -5.83 12.64
C ASP A 121 0.88 -5.25 11.22
N PHE A 122 1.73 -5.83 10.39
CA PHE A 122 1.88 -5.40 9.00
C PHE A 122 2.22 -6.58 8.11
N GLN A 123 1.93 -6.42 6.84
CA GLN A 123 2.30 -7.36 5.79
C GLN A 123 3.27 -6.69 4.83
N VAL A 124 4.04 -7.49 4.12
CA VAL A 124 5.04 -6.99 3.15
C VAL A 124 4.52 -7.17 1.73
N VAL A 125 4.73 -6.15 0.91
CA VAL A 125 4.59 -6.24 -0.54
C VAL A 125 5.98 -6.12 -1.15
N LEU A 126 6.46 -7.19 -1.77
CA LEU A 126 7.72 -7.15 -2.49
C LEU A 126 7.53 -6.46 -3.83
N THR A 127 8.33 -5.42 -4.08
CA THR A 127 8.34 -4.66 -5.32
C THR A 127 9.64 -4.93 -6.09
N PHE A 128 9.67 -4.62 -7.39
CA PHE A 128 10.84 -4.83 -8.24
C PHE A 128 11.35 -6.29 -8.26
N CYS A 129 10.43 -7.26 -8.17
CA CYS A 129 10.81 -8.67 -8.19
C CYS A 129 11.43 -9.12 -9.51
N ASP A 130 11.10 -8.45 -10.61
CA ASP A 130 11.66 -8.67 -11.95
C ASP A 130 13.12 -8.21 -12.09
N PHE A 131 13.60 -7.35 -11.21
CA PHE A 131 15.01 -6.94 -11.13
C PHE A 131 15.83 -7.80 -10.16
N ALA A 132 15.19 -8.73 -9.43
CA ALA A 132 15.83 -9.64 -8.52
C ALA A 132 15.86 -11.07 -9.11
N ASN A 133 16.95 -11.80 -8.90
CA ASN A 133 16.97 -13.22 -9.22
C ASN A 133 16.26 -14.04 -8.13
N ASP A 134 15.88 -15.27 -8.46
CA ASP A 134 15.14 -16.16 -7.55
C ASP A 134 15.87 -16.38 -6.22
N LYS A 135 17.21 -16.50 -6.26
CA LYS A 135 18.01 -16.64 -5.04
C LYS A 135 17.82 -15.46 -4.09
N LYS A 136 17.77 -14.24 -4.63
CA LYS A 136 17.58 -13.02 -3.83
C LYS A 136 16.15 -12.95 -3.27
N ILE A 137 15.16 -13.28 -4.10
CA ILE A 137 13.76 -13.34 -3.67
C ILE A 137 13.57 -14.35 -2.54
N ASN A 138 14.17 -15.54 -2.68
CA ASN A 138 14.11 -16.57 -1.64
C ASN A 138 14.78 -16.10 -0.34
N GLN A 139 15.96 -15.50 -0.41
CA GLN A 139 16.65 -14.96 0.77
C GLN A 139 15.79 -13.93 1.53
N ILE A 140 15.11 -13.04 0.81
CA ILE A 140 14.22 -12.05 1.42
C ILE A 140 12.98 -12.72 1.99
N SER A 141 12.42 -13.72 1.30
CA SER A 141 11.26 -14.48 1.79
C SER A 141 11.60 -15.20 3.10
N GLU A 142 12.69 -15.95 3.14
CA GLU A 142 13.20 -16.62 4.36
C GLU A 142 13.46 -15.64 5.51
N PHE A 143 13.98 -14.45 5.18
CA PHE A 143 14.20 -13.38 6.15
C PHE A 143 12.90 -12.93 6.82
N PHE A 144 11.82 -12.76 6.07
CA PHE A 144 10.51 -12.37 6.62
C PHE A 144 9.81 -13.53 7.32
N GLU A 145 9.87 -14.74 6.77
CA GLU A 145 9.32 -15.96 7.38
C GLU A 145 9.94 -16.21 8.76
N SER A 146 11.26 -16.08 8.89
CA SER A 146 11.95 -16.22 10.19
C SER A 146 11.46 -15.25 11.26
N ARG A 147 10.85 -14.16 10.86
CA ARG A 147 10.25 -13.13 11.72
C ARG A 147 8.74 -13.22 11.84
N LYS A 148 8.13 -14.24 11.22
CA LYS A 148 6.67 -14.42 11.15
C LYS A 148 5.95 -13.23 10.50
N ILE A 149 6.62 -12.53 9.58
CA ILE A 149 6.05 -11.43 8.81
C ILE A 149 5.57 -12.01 7.48
N ARG A 150 4.28 -11.84 7.19
CA ARG A 150 3.67 -12.36 5.98
C ARG A 150 4.02 -11.48 4.77
N ILE A 151 4.40 -12.11 3.66
CA ILE A 151 4.46 -11.48 2.35
C ILE A 151 3.07 -11.60 1.72
N ALA A 152 2.38 -10.46 1.54
CA ALA A 152 1.03 -10.41 1.01
C ALA A 152 0.98 -10.47 -0.52
N ALA A 153 1.99 -9.93 -1.18
CA ALA A 153 2.06 -9.91 -2.64
C ALA A 153 3.49 -9.70 -3.15
N ARG A 154 3.73 -10.14 -4.38
CA ARG A 154 4.94 -9.84 -5.15
C ARG A 154 4.56 -9.05 -6.39
N ASN A 155 5.26 -7.96 -6.68
CA ASN A 155 5.02 -7.14 -7.86
C ASN A 155 6.18 -7.24 -8.84
N THR A 156 5.88 -7.68 -10.06
CA THR A 156 6.76 -7.62 -11.21
C THR A 156 6.43 -6.38 -12.03
N SER A 157 7.44 -5.62 -12.47
CA SER A 157 7.24 -4.42 -13.27
C SER A 157 6.95 -4.82 -14.72
N GLY A 158 5.78 -4.73 -15.16
CA GLY A 158 5.56 -4.54 -16.58
C GLY A 158 4.73 -5.54 -17.35
N ILE A 159 4.50 -6.75 -16.93
CA ILE A 159 3.52 -7.62 -17.59
C ILE A 159 2.36 -7.81 -16.63
N ILE A 160 1.17 -7.52 -17.09
CA ILE A 160 -0.07 -7.88 -16.40
C ILE A 160 -0.18 -9.38 -16.53
N ASP A 161 0.58 -10.09 -15.72
CA ASP A 161 0.36 -11.51 -15.55
C ASP A 161 -0.82 -11.64 -14.58
N GLU A 162 -1.83 -12.40 -14.98
CA GLU A 162 -3.07 -12.57 -14.23
C GLU A 162 -2.87 -13.38 -12.94
N SER A 163 -1.65 -13.84 -12.69
CA SER A 163 -1.26 -14.58 -11.50
C SER A 163 -0.69 -13.68 -10.39
N LEU A 164 -1.51 -12.81 -9.81
CA LEU A 164 -1.28 -12.39 -8.46
C LEU A 164 -1.76 -13.53 -7.55
N GLU A 165 -0.90 -14.48 -7.30
CA GLU A 165 -1.13 -15.46 -6.24
C GLU A 165 -1.13 -14.70 -4.91
N PHE A 166 -2.30 -14.51 -4.37
CA PHE A 166 -2.48 -14.16 -2.97
C PHE A 166 -2.15 -15.42 -2.16
N LEU A 167 -0.98 -15.41 -1.56
CA LEU A 167 -0.54 -16.42 -0.62
C LEU A 167 -1.28 -16.29 0.71
#